data_447f245385f6ea16ba3548adf7271058
#
_entry.id   447f245385f6ea16ba3548adf7271058
#
_cell.length_a   1.000
_cell.length_b   1.000
_cell.length_c   1.000
_cell.angle_alpha   90.00
_cell.angle_beta   90.00
_cell.angle_gamma   90.00
#
_symmetry.space_group_name_H-M   'P 1'
#
loop_
_entity.id
_entity.type
_entity.pdbx_description
1 polymer ?
#
loop_
_entity_poly.entity_id
_entity_poly.type
_entity_poly.pdbx_seq_one_letter_code
_entity_poly.pdbx_strand_id
1 'polypeptide(L)'
;DYKQKRPELTLQRRYMVAHYDNAVLYNDSIVDQIVRRFANEEAVVIYMPDHGEECFEGKRDIICRNHSAKIDYDLAHYEFRVPFWIYCSPKYIKRHPEVFAQIKAIRHKRFMTDALPYLLLHLGGIKAKDYHEEYDILSPKYNEKRPRILKNKTNYDELVAEHRRKIAIKR
;
A
#
# COMPACT_ATOMS: atom_id res chain seq x y z
N ASP A 1 21.16 -14.00 4.41
CA ASP A 1 21.17 -15.14 5.35
C ASP A 1 20.12 -14.91 6.46
N TYR A 2 19.03 -15.71 6.45
CA TYR A 2 17.94 -15.60 7.42
C TYR A 2 18.33 -16.01 8.85
N LYS A 3 19.39 -16.80 9.01
CA LYS A 3 19.91 -17.15 10.34
C LYS A 3 20.44 -15.92 11.08
N GLN A 4 21.04 -14.99 10.35
CA GLN A 4 21.57 -13.74 10.92
C GLN A 4 20.47 -12.68 11.07
N LYS A 5 19.56 -12.56 10.07
CA LYS A 5 18.51 -11.54 10.06
C LYS A 5 17.33 -11.84 11.00
N ARG A 6 17.00 -13.12 11.17
CA ARG A 6 15.88 -13.61 11.96
C ARG A 6 16.33 -14.79 12.84
N PRO A 7 17.28 -14.57 13.80
CA PRO A 7 17.84 -15.63 14.65
C PRO A 7 16.79 -16.28 15.55
N GLU A 8 15.71 -15.58 15.90
CA GLU A 8 14.61 -16.04 16.73
C GLU A 8 13.74 -17.12 16.05
N LEU A 9 13.78 -17.22 14.72
CA LEU A 9 12.99 -18.20 13.99
C LEU A 9 13.66 -19.58 13.92
N THR A 10 12.85 -20.63 14.02
CA THR A 10 13.29 -22.00 13.73
C THR A 10 13.71 -22.14 12.27
N LEU A 11 14.50 -23.20 11.97
CA LEU A 11 14.92 -23.48 10.59
C LEU A 11 13.72 -23.57 9.63
N GLN A 12 12.67 -24.28 10.01
CA GLN A 12 11.46 -24.45 9.22
C GLN A 12 10.78 -23.09 8.93
N ARG A 13 10.66 -22.21 9.93
CA ARG A 13 10.07 -20.87 9.75
C ARG A 13 10.91 -19.99 8.87
N ARG A 14 12.23 -20.07 8.95
CA ARG A 14 13.14 -19.37 8.02
C ARG A 14 12.94 -19.82 6.58
N TYR A 15 12.72 -21.11 6.33
CA TYR A 15 12.35 -21.60 5.01
C TYR A 15 11.02 -21.01 4.53
N MET A 16 10.01 -20.95 5.39
CA MET A 16 8.71 -20.36 5.02
C MET A 16 8.86 -18.88 4.63
N VAL A 17 9.58 -18.08 5.42
CA VAL A 17 9.88 -16.67 5.09
C VAL A 17 10.66 -16.56 3.79
N ALA A 18 11.66 -17.44 3.56
CA ALA A 18 12.42 -17.43 2.30
C ALA A 18 11.55 -17.76 1.08
N HIS A 19 10.58 -18.66 1.22
CA HIS A 19 9.62 -18.92 0.15
C HIS A 19 8.71 -17.73 -0.13
N TYR A 20 8.24 -17.05 0.92
CA TYR A 20 7.46 -15.83 0.79
C TYR A 20 8.25 -14.74 0.06
N ASP A 21 9.48 -14.47 0.50
CA ASP A 21 10.35 -13.46 -0.12
C ASP A 21 10.65 -13.79 -1.59
N ASN A 22 10.87 -15.08 -1.92
CA ASN A 22 11.05 -15.51 -3.31
C ASN A 22 9.78 -15.29 -4.14
N ALA A 23 8.61 -15.54 -3.58
CA ALA A 23 7.34 -15.27 -4.28
C ALA A 23 7.15 -13.76 -4.53
N VAL A 24 7.47 -12.92 -3.54
CA VAL A 24 7.44 -11.44 -3.69
C VAL A 24 8.43 -10.99 -4.76
N LEU A 25 9.66 -11.50 -4.75
CA LEU A 25 10.68 -11.19 -5.76
C LEU A 25 10.25 -11.62 -7.17
N TYR A 26 9.64 -12.80 -7.29
CA TYR A 26 9.11 -13.26 -8.56
C TYR A 26 7.97 -12.35 -9.06
N ASN A 27 7.02 -12.01 -8.17
CA ASN A 27 5.95 -11.07 -8.49
C ASN A 27 6.51 -9.71 -8.95
N ASP A 28 7.54 -9.19 -8.27
CA ASP A 28 8.19 -7.94 -8.64
C ASP A 28 8.77 -7.99 -10.06
N SER A 29 9.36 -9.13 -10.45
CA SER A 29 9.86 -9.34 -11.82
C SER A 29 8.75 -9.35 -12.87
N ILE A 30 7.56 -9.88 -12.54
CA ILE A 30 6.39 -9.85 -13.44
C ILE A 30 5.87 -8.41 -13.57
N VAL A 31 5.79 -7.70 -12.47
CA VAL A 31 5.36 -6.28 -12.47
C VAL A 31 6.32 -5.41 -13.28
N ASP A 32 7.64 -5.62 -13.16
CA ASP A 32 8.63 -4.92 -14.00
C ASP A 32 8.43 -5.21 -15.49
N GLN A 33 8.17 -6.47 -15.86
CA GLN A 33 7.88 -6.83 -17.25
C GLN A 33 6.61 -6.12 -17.76
N ILE A 34 5.56 -6.00 -16.95
CA ILE A 34 4.34 -5.25 -17.30
C ILE A 34 4.68 -3.79 -17.53
N VAL A 35 5.40 -3.15 -16.61
CA VAL A 35 5.81 -1.73 -16.75
C VAL A 35 6.61 -1.52 -18.03
N ARG A 36 7.60 -2.39 -18.33
CA ARG A 36 8.43 -2.32 -19.55
C ARG A 36 7.61 -2.46 -20.82
N ARG A 37 6.56 -3.30 -20.81
CA ARG A 37 5.66 -3.46 -21.96
C ARG A 37 4.95 -2.16 -22.33
N PHE A 38 4.65 -1.32 -21.36
CA PHE A 38 3.98 -0.03 -21.56
C PHE A 38 4.93 1.17 -21.63
N ALA A 39 6.26 0.96 -21.54
CA ALA A 39 7.24 2.05 -21.50
C ALA A 39 7.21 2.96 -22.75
N ASN A 40 6.87 2.40 -23.92
CA ASN A 40 6.78 3.12 -25.19
C ASN A 40 5.35 3.52 -25.58
N GLU A 41 4.38 3.24 -24.71
CA GLU A 41 2.99 3.62 -24.91
C GLU A 41 2.63 4.88 -24.11
N GLU A 42 1.52 5.51 -24.41
CA GLU A 42 0.96 6.56 -23.58
C GLU A 42 0.17 5.93 -22.44
N ALA A 43 0.86 5.63 -21.35
CA ALA A 43 0.33 4.78 -20.30
C ALA A 43 0.65 5.25 -18.90
N VAL A 44 -0.30 4.95 -18.00
CA VAL A 44 -0.14 4.98 -16.54
C VAL A 44 -0.31 3.56 -16.03
N VAL A 45 0.62 3.07 -15.21
CA VAL A 45 0.51 1.79 -14.52
C VAL A 45 0.39 2.05 -13.03
N ILE A 46 -0.64 1.50 -12.41
CA ILE A 46 -0.88 1.59 -10.97
C ILE A 46 -0.69 0.20 -10.39
N TYR A 47 0.09 0.10 -9.33
CA TYR A 47 0.31 -1.14 -8.60
C TYR A 47 -0.01 -0.97 -7.13
N MET A 48 -0.72 -1.93 -6.61
CA MET A 48 -0.88 -2.20 -5.19
C MET A 48 -1.28 -3.67 -5.01
N PRO A 49 -0.81 -4.36 -3.96
CA PRO A 49 -1.41 -5.63 -3.55
C PRO A 49 -2.77 -5.37 -2.88
N ASP A 50 -3.61 -6.39 -2.83
CA ASP A 50 -4.92 -6.35 -2.16
C ASP A 50 -4.77 -6.26 -0.63
N HIS A 51 -3.73 -6.89 -0.08
CA HIS A 51 -3.37 -6.86 1.34
C HIS A 51 -1.90 -7.21 1.55
N GLY A 52 -1.40 -7.01 2.76
CA GLY A 52 -0.14 -7.54 3.24
C GLY A 52 -0.33 -8.84 4.01
N GLU A 53 0.76 -9.38 4.56
CA GLU A 53 0.77 -10.61 5.36
C GLU A 53 1.73 -10.48 6.55
N GLU A 54 1.43 -11.15 7.65
CA GLU A 54 2.40 -11.38 8.71
C GLU A 54 3.32 -12.55 8.33
N CYS A 55 4.62 -12.39 8.59
CA CYS A 55 5.63 -13.41 8.39
C CYS A 55 6.42 -13.63 9.70
N PHE A 56 5.71 -13.99 10.78
CA PHE A 56 6.22 -14.17 12.14
C PHE A 56 6.76 -12.89 12.81
N GLU A 57 6.34 -11.69 12.40
CA GLU A 57 6.80 -10.45 13.05
C GLU A 57 5.97 -10.10 14.29
N GLY A 58 4.71 -10.47 14.31
CA GLY A 58 3.80 -10.13 15.39
C GLY A 58 3.80 -11.14 16.53
N LYS A 59 3.01 -10.82 17.56
CA LYS A 59 2.80 -11.72 18.73
C LYS A 59 1.99 -12.97 18.39
N ARG A 60 1.31 -12.99 17.25
CA ARG A 60 0.48 -14.12 16.80
C ARG A 60 1.28 -15.29 16.29
N ASP A 61 2.56 -15.09 15.99
CA ASP A 61 3.49 -16.14 15.57
C ASP A 61 2.97 -16.96 14.37
N ILE A 62 2.43 -16.27 13.38
CA ILE A 62 1.85 -16.84 12.17
C ILE A 62 2.56 -16.36 10.90
N ILE A 63 2.41 -17.14 9.83
CA ILE A 63 2.70 -16.70 8.47
C ILE A 63 1.39 -16.82 7.69
N CYS A 64 0.69 -15.75 7.53
CA CYS A 64 -0.47 -15.56 6.66
C CYS A 64 -1.25 -14.29 7.07
N ARG A 65 -2.37 -14.09 6.42
CA ARG A 65 -3.38 -13.10 6.79
C ARG A 65 -4.41 -13.71 7.73
N ASN A 66 -4.69 -13.04 8.84
CA ASN A 66 -5.69 -13.48 9.82
C ASN A 66 -6.98 -12.66 9.72
N HIS A 67 -7.93 -13.13 8.92
CA HIS A 67 -9.21 -12.44 8.68
C HIS A 67 -10.12 -12.28 9.89
N SER A 68 -10.03 -13.16 10.87
CA SER A 68 -10.92 -13.19 12.04
C SER A 68 -10.34 -12.53 13.28
N ALA A 69 -9.03 -12.25 13.30
CA ALA A 69 -8.41 -11.63 14.47
C ALA A 69 -8.96 -10.22 14.74
N LYS A 70 -9.00 -9.84 16.00
CA LYS A 70 -9.18 -8.46 16.42
C LYS A 70 -8.02 -7.63 15.88
N ILE A 71 -8.33 -6.52 15.22
CA ILE A 71 -7.32 -5.63 14.67
C ILE A 71 -6.62 -4.90 15.82
N ASP A 72 -5.34 -5.20 16.01
CA ASP A 72 -4.41 -4.42 16.82
C ASP A 72 -3.41 -3.70 15.89
N TYR A 73 -2.41 -3.01 16.47
CA TYR A 73 -1.42 -2.28 15.69
C TYR A 73 -0.58 -3.20 14.79
N ASP A 74 -0.12 -4.35 15.31
CA ASP A 74 0.74 -5.26 14.55
C ASP A 74 0.00 -5.82 13.32
N LEU A 75 -1.23 -6.32 13.52
CA LEU A 75 -2.08 -6.78 12.40
C LEU A 75 -2.35 -5.65 11.40
N ALA A 76 -2.70 -4.45 11.89
CA ALA A 76 -2.96 -3.31 11.02
C ALA A 76 -1.72 -2.90 10.22
N HIS A 77 -0.52 -2.99 10.82
CA HIS A 77 0.73 -2.63 10.19
C HIS A 77 1.14 -3.61 9.09
N TYR A 78 1.07 -4.92 9.36
CA TYR A 78 1.55 -5.94 8.42
C TYR A 78 0.51 -6.34 7.37
N GLU A 79 -0.77 -6.39 7.72
CA GLU A 79 -1.80 -6.85 6.79
C GLU A 79 -2.51 -5.74 6.00
N PHE A 80 -2.56 -4.49 6.50
CA PHE A 80 -3.29 -3.40 5.84
C PHE A 80 -2.42 -2.29 5.27
N ARG A 81 -1.16 -2.20 5.67
CA ARG A 81 -0.23 -1.25 5.08
C ARG A 81 0.47 -1.90 3.89
N VAL A 82 0.08 -1.48 2.70
CA VAL A 82 0.58 -2.04 1.44
C VAL A 82 1.38 -0.99 0.65
N PRO A 83 2.32 -1.41 -0.20
CA PRO A 83 2.94 -0.53 -1.17
C PRO A 83 1.90 -0.05 -2.19
N PHE A 84 1.98 1.22 -2.56
CA PHE A 84 1.17 1.83 -3.59
C PHE A 84 2.05 2.74 -4.43
N TRP A 85 2.06 2.54 -5.75
CA TRP A 85 2.81 3.43 -6.62
C TRP A 85 2.15 3.58 -8.00
N ILE A 86 2.50 4.68 -8.67
CA ILE A 86 2.02 5.04 -10.00
C ILE A 86 3.23 5.27 -10.89
N TYR A 87 3.33 4.49 -11.95
CA TYR A 87 4.27 4.70 -13.04
C TYR A 87 3.59 5.47 -14.17
N CYS A 88 4.27 6.48 -14.71
CA CYS A 88 3.87 7.19 -15.91
C CYS A 88 4.93 7.00 -16.97
N SER A 89 4.54 6.54 -18.15
CA SER A 89 5.47 6.40 -19.28
C SER A 89 6.02 7.76 -19.76
N PRO A 90 7.19 7.80 -20.40
CA PRO A 90 7.74 9.04 -20.95
C PRO A 90 6.78 9.75 -21.93
N LYS A 91 6.02 8.98 -22.71
CA LYS A 91 5.02 9.49 -23.63
C LYS A 91 3.85 10.16 -22.90
N TYR A 92 3.37 9.52 -21.84
CA TYR A 92 2.32 10.09 -20.99
C TYR A 92 2.80 11.38 -20.31
N ILE A 93 3.99 11.37 -19.72
CA ILE A 93 4.57 12.56 -19.06
C ILE A 93 4.66 13.75 -20.02
N LYS A 94 5.09 13.50 -21.26
CA LYS A 94 5.21 14.54 -22.28
C LYS A 94 3.84 15.13 -22.68
N ARG A 95 2.79 14.31 -22.71
CA ARG A 95 1.44 14.74 -23.12
C ARG A 95 0.60 15.32 -21.99
N HIS A 96 0.86 14.89 -20.75
CA HIS A 96 0.09 15.24 -19.56
C HIS A 96 1.01 15.74 -18.43
N PRO A 97 1.85 16.80 -18.67
CA PRO A 97 2.83 17.25 -17.69
C PRO A 97 2.20 17.76 -16.39
N GLU A 98 1.00 18.37 -16.46
CA GLU A 98 0.24 18.84 -15.30
C GLU A 98 -0.27 17.69 -14.44
N VAL A 99 -0.81 16.62 -15.04
CA VAL A 99 -1.26 15.43 -14.31
C VAL A 99 -0.07 14.71 -13.66
N PHE A 100 1.05 14.62 -14.36
CA PHE A 100 2.27 14.07 -13.78
C PHE A 100 2.80 14.90 -12.61
N ALA A 101 2.70 16.24 -12.69
CA ALA A 101 3.05 17.10 -11.56
C ALA A 101 2.14 16.88 -10.35
N GLN A 102 0.83 16.69 -10.56
CA GLN A 102 -0.13 16.31 -9.51
C GLN A 102 0.24 14.96 -8.89
N ILE A 103 0.54 13.92 -9.70
CA ILE A 103 0.97 12.60 -9.22
C ILE A 103 2.24 12.71 -8.37
N LYS A 104 3.23 13.51 -8.78
CA LYS A 104 4.43 13.73 -7.96
C LYS A 104 4.14 14.42 -6.64
N ALA A 105 3.21 15.36 -6.64
CA ALA A 105 2.86 16.14 -5.43
C ALA A 105 2.18 15.29 -4.35
N ILE A 106 1.51 14.21 -4.73
CA ILE A 106 0.77 13.36 -3.77
C ILE A 106 1.61 12.25 -3.14
N ARG A 107 2.86 12.03 -3.54
CA ARG A 107 3.69 10.87 -3.14
C ARG A 107 3.81 10.63 -1.63
N HIS A 108 3.54 11.63 -0.80
CA HIS A 108 3.61 11.54 0.66
C HIS A 108 2.25 11.71 1.34
N LYS A 109 1.17 11.90 0.56
CA LYS A 109 -0.17 12.03 1.12
C LYS A 109 -0.66 10.70 1.68
N ARG A 110 -1.46 10.78 2.73
CA ARG A 110 -2.17 9.62 3.26
C ARG A 110 -3.25 9.18 2.29
N PHE A 111 -3.30 7.88 2.00
CA PHE A 111 -4.26 7.32 1.06
C PHE A 111 -4.86 6.02 1.61
N MET A 112 -6.13 5.77 1.32
CA MET A 112 -6.80 4.48 1.51
C MET A 112 -7.24 3.93 0.16
N THR A 113 -7.08 2.63 -0.03
CA THR A 113 -7.35 1.95 -1.30
C THR A 113 -8.82 1.86 -1.66
N ASP A 114 -9.74 2.09 -0.71
CA ASP A 114 -11.18 2.26 -0.96
C ASP A 114 -11.49 3.51 -1.81
N ALA A 115 -10.58 4.47 -1.86
CA ALA A 115 -10.66 5.67 -2.70
C ALA A 115 -10.02 5.50 -4.09
N LEU A 116 -9.46 4.32 -4.41
CA LEU A 116 -8.88 4.03 -5.73
C LEU A 116 -9.82 4.31 -6.92
N PRO A 117 -11.13 4.01 -6.86
CA PRO A 117 -12.04 4.33 -7.97
C PRO A 117 -12.03 5.81 -8.37
N TYR A 118 -11.91 6.74 -7.42
CA TYR A 118 -11.89 8.18 -7.71
C TYR A 118 -10.62 8.60 -8.44
N LEU A 119 -9.47 8.03 -8.06
CA LEU A 119 -8.20 8.21 -8.78
C LEU A 119 -8.30 7.68 -10.22
N LEU A 120 -8.89 6.49 -10.43
CA LEU A 120 -9.05 5.91 -11.76
C LEU A 120 -9.98 6.74 -12.64
N LEU A 121 -11.08 7.25 -12.09
CA LEU A 121 -12.00 8.14 -12.79
C LEU A 121 -11.30 9.44 -13.21
N HIS A 122 -10.50 10.03 -12.31
CA HIS A 122 -9.72 11.23 -12.61
C HIS A 122 -8.73 10.99 -13.76
N LEU A 123 -7.89 9.96 -13.65
CA LEU A 123 -6.88 9.63 -14.65
C LEU A 123 -7.50 9.25 -16.00
N GLY A 124 -8.67 8.62 -16.00
CA GLY A 124 -9.43 8.29 -17.21
C GLY A 124 -10.23 9.46 -17.79
N GLY A 125 -10.26 10.62 -17.13
CA GLY A 125 -11.09 11.76 -17.55
C GLY A 125 -12.59 11.47 -17.52
N ILE A 126 -13.03 10.49 -16.70
CA ILE A 126 -14.41 10.03 -16.63
C ILE A 126 -15.18 10.84 -15.60
N LYS A 127 -16.25 11.50 -16.06
CA LYS A 127 -17.19 12.21 -15.19
C LYS A 127 -18.30 11.25 -14.73
N ALA A 128 -18.24 10.83 -13.47
CA ALA A 128 -19.27 10.02 -12.85
C ALA A 128 -20.20 10.88 -11.99
N LYS A 129 -21.50 10.49 -11.93
CA LYS A 129 -22.50 11.20 -11.13
C LYS A 129 -22.16 11.22 -9.64
N ASP A 130 -21.61 10.11 -9.14
CA ASP A 130 -21.26 9.91 -7.73
C ASP A 130 -19.75 10.11 -7.49
N TYR A 131 -19.12 11.01 -8.26
CA TYR A 131 -17.73 11.37 -8.04
C TYR A 131 -17.61 12.37 -6.90
N HIS A 132 -16.80 12.01 -5.90
CA HIS A 132 -16.52 12.81 -4.71
C HIS A 132 -15.08 13.29 -4.71
N GLU A 133 -14.86 14.58 -4.92
CA GLU A 133 -13.53 15.19 -5.02
C GLU A 133 -12.70 15.02 -3.74
N GLU A 134 -13.35 14.91 -2.57
CA GLU A 134 -12.69 14.71 -1.28
C GLU A 134 -12.05 13.32 -1.13
N TYR A 135 -12.38 12.37 -1.99
CA TYR A 135 -11.77 11.04 -2.05
C TYR A 135 -10.71 10.92 -3.15
N ASP A 136 -10.70 11.84 -4.10
CA ASP A 136 -9.70 11.82 -5.18
C ASP A 136 -8.38 12.44 -4.71
N ILE A 137 -7.35 11.61 -4.58
CA ILE A 137 -6.03 12.04 -4.09
C ILE A 137 -5.36 13.09 -5.01
N LEU A 138 -5.72 13.16 -6.29
CA LEU A 138 -5.23 14.17 -7.22
C LEU A 138 -6.01 15.49 -7.13
N SER A 139 -7.21 15.49 -6.56
CA SER A 139 -8.01 16.69 -6.41
C SER A 139 -7.38 17.67 -5.41
N PRO A 140 -7.46 18.99 -5.66
CA PRO A 140 -7.10 19.99 -4.67
C PRO A 140 -8.02 19.97 -3.44
N LYS A 141 -9.22 19.36 -3.53
CA LYS A 141 -10.17 19.21 -2.43
C LYS A 141 -10.01 17.89 -1.67
N TYR A 142 -8.96 17.10 -1.98
CA TYR A 142 -8.70 15.83 -1.29
C TYR A 142 -8.64 16.00 0.22
N ASN A 143 -9.46 15.22 0.94
CA ASN A 143 -9.48 15.24 2.40
C ASN A 143 -8.43 14.29 3.00
N GLU A 144 -7.20 14.73 3.13
CA GLU A 144 -6.12 13.97 3.75
C GLU A 144 -6.36 13.66 5.24
N LYS A 145 -7.26 14.39 5.90
CA LYS A 145 -7.61 14.18 7.32
C LYS A 145 -8.69 13.12 7.53
N ARG A 146 -9.23 12.55 6.45
CA ARG A 146 -10.21 11.46 6.53
C ARG A 146 -9.67 10.33 7.41
N PRO A 147 -10.45 9.86 8.41
CA PRO A 147 -10.05 8.73 9.24
C PRO A 147 -9.86 7.46 8.40
N ARG A 148 -8.80 6.71 8.67
CA ARG A 148 -8.54 5.41 8.02
C ARG A 148 -9.20 4.31 8.84
N ILE A 149 -10.40 3.89 8.40
CA ILE A 149 -11.21 2.90 9.11
C ILE A 149 -11.05 1.52 8.48
N LEU A 150 -10.47 0.58 9.22
CA LEU A 150 -10.27 -0.79 8.81
C LEU A 150 -11.48 -1.65 9.18
N LYS A 151 -11.95 -2.49 8.23
CA LYS A 151 -13.11 -3.39 8.40
C LYS A 151 -14.35 -2.67 8.98
N ASN A 152 -14.57 -1.39 8.63
CA ASN A 152 -15.66 -0.54 9.11
C ASN A 152 -15.77 -0.42 10.66
N LYS A 153 -14.70 -0.68 11.40
CA LYS A 153 -14.72 -0.73 12.88
C LYS A 153 -13.52 -0.07 13.53
N THR A 154 -12.32 -0.25 13.00
CA THR A 154 -11.09 0.09 13.69
C THR A 154 -10.41 1.28 13.05
N ASN A 155 -10.21 2.35 13.81
CA ASN A 155 -9.49 3.53 13.35
C ASN A 155 -7.97 3.27 13.37
N TYR A 156 -7.36 3.14 12.19
CA TYR A 156 -5.92 2.92 12.04
C TYR A 156 -5.08 4.08 12.61
N ASP A 157 -5.56 5.30 12.48
CA ASP A 157 -4.83 6.48 12.95
C ASP A 157 -4.72 6.51 14.47
N GLU A 158 -5.76 6.05 15.18
CA GLU A 158 -5.76 5.90 16.64
C GLU A 158 -4.80 4.80 17.09
N LEU A 159 -4.79 3.64 16.39
CA LEU A 159 -3.83 2.56 16.67
C LEU A 159 -2.38 3.04 16.54
N VAL A 160 -2.07 3.78 15.48
CA VAL A 160 -0.72 4.36 15.28
C VAL A 160 -0.37 5.36 16.38
N ALA A 161 -1.30 6.24 16.75
CA ALA A 161 -1.08 7.23 17.80
C ALA A 161 -0.85 6.57 19.17
N GLU A 162 -1.63 5.54 19.49
CA GLU A 162 -1.47 4.77 20.73
C GLU A 162 -0.13 4.03 20.77
N HIS A 163 0.24 3.37 19.66
CA HIS A 163 1.52 2.67 19.56
C HIS A 163 2.71 3.62 19.75
N ARG A 164 2.69 4.80 19.13
CA ARG A 164 3.72 5.83 19.29
C ARG A 164 3.83 6.32 20.75
N ARG A 165 2.70 6.54 21.43
CA ARG A 165 2.70 6.92 22.86
C ARG A 165 3.34 5.84 23.73
N LYS A 166 3.02 4.57 23.51
CA LYS A 166 3.61 3.45 24.26
C LYS A 166 5.12 3.33 24.09
N ILE A 167 5.65 3.62 22.90
CA ILE A 167 7.10 3.63 22.65
C ILE A 167 7.77 4.83 23.34
N ALA A 168 7.13 6.02 23.32
CA ALA A 168 7.68 7.22 23.94
C ALA A 168 7.81 7.11 25.47
N ILE A 169 6.88 6.37 26.11
CA ILE A 169 6.91 6.14 27.58
C ILE A 169 8.01 5.13 27.98
N LYS A 170 8.46 4.26 27.05
CA LYS A 170 9.50 3.25 27.33
C LYS A 170 10.94 3.75 27.12
N ARG A 171 11.11 4.95 26.63
CA ARG A 171 12.40 5.66 26.46
C ARG A 171 12.63 6.62 27.60
#